data_1807a1a221151efbf924e3815d5e0ce5
#
_entry.id   1807a1a221151efbf924e3815d5e0ce5
#
_cell.length_a   1.000
_cell.length_b   1.000
_cell.length_c   1.000
_cell.angle_alpha   90.00
_cell.angle_beta   90.00
_cell.angle_gamma   90.00
#
_symmetry.space_group_name_H-M   'P 1'
#
loop_
_entity.id
_entity.type
_entity.pdbx_description
1 polymer ?
#
loop_
_entity_poly.entity_id
_entity_poly.type
_entity_poly.pdbx_seq_one_letter_code
_entity_poly.pdbx_strand_id
1 'polypeptide(L)'
;MKKSRKQLSAYEVGSRAECIAYLLTNDGGHPAEVAKAIGLSIRGTQDALIDLSRSGLVLTRVKGKRKIEYWLSHERWWEFLSRGSITDIKRPVWIDWIALYSALSQLWATLDEMSGEGMSDYMRSPRLRDCLESVGSEFSRSGLDITSVPGKDVSPQE
;
A
#
# COMPACT_ATOMS: atom_id res chain seq x y z
N MET A 1 20.77 -32.17 -16.18
CA MET A 1 20.04 -31.12 -16.94
C MET A 1 20.25 -29.79 -16.26
N LYS A 2 21.04 -28.88 -16.83
CA LYS A 2 21.27 -27.53 -16.29
C LYS A 2 20.01 -26.70 -16.57
N LYS A 3 19.25 -26.35 -15.50
CA LYS A 3 18.22 -25.32 -15.63
C LYS A 3 18.89 -24.01 -16.06
N SER A 4 18.62 -23.59 -17.29
CA SER A 4 18.96 -22.28 -17.82
C SER A 4 18.60 -21.24 -16.76
N ARG A 5 19.51 -20.29 -16.48
CA ARG A 5 19.19 -19.06 -15.75
C ARG A 5 18.15 -18.30 -16.57
N LYS A 6 16.88 -18.65 -16.37
CA LYS A 6 15.79 -17.81 -16.87
C LYS A 6 16.04 -16.42 -16.30
N GLN A 7 16.09 -15.44 -17.17
CA GLN A 7 15.97 -14.04 -16.80
C GLN A 7 14.80 -13.96 -15.83
N LEU A 8 15.09 -13.54 -14.60
CA LEU A 8 14.06 -13.21 -13.61
C LEU A 8 13.12 -12.24 -14.32
N SER A 9 11.87 -12.61 -14.50
CA SER A 9 10.91 -11.71 -15.13
C SER A 9 10.79 -10.45 -14.29
N ALA A 10 10.52 -9.31 -14.90
CA ALA A 10 10.29 -8.06 -14.15
C ALA A 10 9.23 -8.24 -13.05
N TYR A 11 8.28 -9.15 -13.27
CA TYR A 11 7.26 -9.55 -12.31
C TYR A 11 7.85 -10.27 -11.07
N GLU A 12 8.83 -11.15 -11.23
CA GLU A 12 9.47 -11.86 -10.11
C GLU A 12 10.32 -10.92 -9.26
N VAL A 13 10.96 -9.94 -9.87
CA VAL A 13 11.69 -8.88 -9.15
C VAL A 13 10.71 -7.99 -8.39
N GLY A 14 9.62 -7.57 -9.04
CA GLY A 14 8.58 -6.75 -8.42
C GLY A 14 7.93 -7.42 -7.22
N SER A 15 7.58 -8.71 -7.31
CA SER A 15 6.94 -9.42 -6.19
C SER A 15 7.83 -9.54 -4.94
N ARG A 16 9.15 -9.68 -5.10
CA ARG A 16 10.07 -9.68 -3.95
C ARG A 16 10.18 -8.30 -3.31
N ALA A 17 10.26 -7.25 -4.13
CA ALA A 17 10.31 -5.87 -3.64
C ALA A 17 9.03 -5.51 -2.86
N GLU A 18 7.85 -5.87 -3.39
CA GLU A 18 6.57 -5.66 -2.73
C GLU A 18 6.46 -6.44 -1.40
N CYS A 19 6.92 -7.69 -1.36
CA CYS A 19 6.99 -8.46 -0.11
C CYS A 19 7.88 -7.78 0.93
N ILE A 20 9.05 -7.27 0.54
CA ILE A 20 9.94 -6.54 1.44
C ILE A 20 9.29 -5.25 1.93
N ALA A 21 8.68 -4.47 1.03
CA ALA A 21 8.01 -3.22 1.37
C ALA A 21 6.87 -3.47 2.39
N TYR A 22 6.06 -4.50 2.18
CA TYR A 22 5.04 -4.91 3.14
C TYR A 22 5.64 -5.27 4.50
N LEU A 23 6.67 -6.10 4.53
CA LEU A 23 7.29 -6.56 5.79
C LEU A 23 8.06 -5.44 6.52
N LEU A 24 8.53 -4.41 5.82
CA LEU A 24 9.15 -3.23 6.43
C LEU A 24 8.13 -2.36 7.16
N THR A 25 6.89 -2.36 6.70
CA THR A 25 5.81 -1.54 7.26
C THR A 25 4.95 -2.28 8.28
N ASN A 26 5.03 -3.61 8.30
CA ASN A 26 4.27 -4.50 9.18
C ASN A 26 5.19 -5.37 10.03
N ASP A 27 4.71 -5.86 11.17
CA ASP A 27 5.52 -6.70 12.11
C ASP A 27 5.76 -8.12 11.59
N GLY A 28 5.21 -8.44 10.43
CA GLY A 28 5.27 -9.72 9.77
C GLY A 28 3.97 -10.04 9.05
N GLY A 29 3.93 -11.17 8.34
CA GLY A 29 2.73 -11.59 7.64
C GLY A 29 2.77 -13.05 7.20
N HIS A 30 1.59 -13.66 7.18
CA HIS A 30 1.39 -14.94 6.53
C HIS A 30 1.29 -14.72 5.00
N PRO A 31 1.79 -15.63 4.13
CA PRO A 31 1.77 -15.44 2.68
C PRO A 31 0.42 -15.00 2.09
N ALA A 32 -0.70 -15.49 2.62
CA ALA A 32 -2.03 -15.10 2.17
C ALA A 32 -2.39 -13.64 2.55
N GLU A 33 -1.95 -13.18 3.71
CA GLU A 33 -2.16 -11.80 4.17
C GLU A 33 -1.31 -10.84 3.33
N VAL A 34 -0.04 -11.17 3.14
CA VAL A 34 0.87 -10.41 2.28
C VAL A 34 0.31 -10.33 0.85
N ALA A 35 -0.06 -11.48 0.26
CA ALA A 35 -0.59 -11.56 -1.10
C ALA A 35 -1.82 -10.68 -1.30
N LYS A 36 -2.73 -10.67 -0.31
CA LYS A 36 -3.93 -9.83 -0.33
C LYS A 36 -3.57 -8.34 -0.30
N ALA A 37 -2.61 -7.96 0.55
CA ALA A 37 -2.21 -6.57 0.70
C ALA A 37 -1.48 -6.00 -0.54
N ILE A 38 -0.63 -6.83 -1.17
CA ILE A 38 0.15 -6.40 -2.34
C ILE A 38 -0.54 -6.70 -3.68
N GLY A 39 -1.75 -7.27 -3.66
CA GLY A 39 -2.52 -7.56 -4.87
C GLY A 39 -1.95 -8.66 -5.76
N LEU A 40 -1.15 -9.58 -5.20
CA LEU A 40 -0.52 -10.67 -5.94
C LEU A 40 -1.14 -12.04 -5.63
N SER A 41 -0.80 -13.05 -6.45
CA SER A 41 -1.23 -14.41 -6.16
C SER A 41 -0.55 -14.97 -4.91
N ILE A 42 -1.29 -15.75 -4.11
CA ILE A 42 -0.78 -16.39 -2.88
C ILE A 42 0.45 -17.25 -3.19
N ARG A 43 0.42 -18.00 -4.29
CA ARG A 43 1.52 -18.88 -4.70
C ARG A 43 2.78 -18.08 -5.04
N GLY A 44 2.65 -17.04 -5.87
CA GLY A 44 3.80 -16.18 -6.24
C GLY A 44 4.39 -15.46 -5.04
N THR A 45 3.54 -14.97 -4.13
CA THR A 45 3.96 -14.36 -2.86
C THR A 45 4.68 -15.37 -1.97
N GLN A 46 4.16 -16.59 -1.84
CA GLN A 46 4.78 -17.65 -1.06
C GLN A 46 6.16 -18.03 -1.61
N ASP A 47 6.28 -18.20 -2.92
CA ASP A 47 7.56 -18.51 -3.58
C ASP A 47 8.58 -17.39 -3.36
N ALA A 48 8.16 -16.12 -3.48
CA ALA A 48 9.00 -14.96 -3.21
C ALA A 48 9.48 -14.90 -1.74
N LEU A 49 8.58 -15.12 -0.78
CA LEU A 49 8.92 -15.13 0.64
C LEU A 49 9.85 -16.30 1.02
N ILE A 50 9.67 -17.47 0.42
CA ILE A 50 10.58 -18.62 0.61
C ILE A 50 11.97 -18.29 0.08
N ASP A 51 12.07 -17.71 -1.10
CA ASP A 51 13.36 -17.32 -1.68
C ASP A 51 14.07 -16.26 -0.86
N LEU A 52 13.33 -15.24 -0.39
CA LEU A 52 13.86 -14.21 0.52
C LEU A 52 14.29 -14.79 1.86
N SER A 53 13.58 -15.78 2.38
CA SER A 53 13.97 -16.47 3.60
C SER A 53 15.23 -17.33 3.41
N ARG A 54 15.34 -18.03 2.27
CA ARG A 54 16.53 -18.81 1.93
C ARG A 54 17.79 -17.94 1.74
N SER A 55 17.62 -16.72 1.29
CA SER A 55 18.71 -15.75 1.19
C SER A 55 19.07 -15.08 2.52
N GLY A 56 18.33 -15.35 3.60
CA GLY A 56 18.54 -14.75 4.91
C GLY A 56 18.04 -13.31 5.05
N LEU A 57 17.39 -12.76 4.00
CA LEU A 57 16.83 -11.41 4.03
C LEU A 57 15.56 -11.32 4.87
N VAL A 58 14.78 -12.39 4.88
CA VAL A 58 13.52 -12.50 5.62
C VAL A 58 13.64 -13.66 6.60
N LEU A 59 13.13 -13.48 7.80
CA LEU A 59 13.11 -14.47 8.87
C LEU A 59 11.74 -15.13 8.95
N THR A 60 11.69 -16.35 9.52
CA THR A 60 10.44 -17.08 9.73
C THR A 60 10.20 -17.33 11.20
N ARG A 61 8.94 -17.27 11.63
CA ARG A 61 8.51 -17.69 12.97
C ARG A 61 7.22 -18.48 12.87
N VAL A 62 7.00 -19.37 13.83
CA VAL A 62 5.73 -20.12 13.93
C VAL A 62 4.81 -19.37 14.88
N LYS A 63 3.64 -18.96 14.37
CA LYS A 63 2.60 -18.28 15.15
C LYS A 63 1.41 -19.23 15.33
N GLY A 64 1.07 -19.52 16.57
CA GLY A 64 -0.06 -20.39 16.91
C GLY A 64 0.08 -21.84 16.41
N LYS A 65 -1.03 -22.46 16.03
CA LYS A 65 -1.05 -23.85 15.56
C LYS A 65 -0.56 -23.96 14.11
N ARG A 66 0.78 -23.98 13.88
CA ARG A 66 1.44 -24.26 12.59
C ARG A 66 1.35 -23.20 11.50
N LYS A 67 1.02 -21.94 11.79
CA LYS A 67 1.10 -20.87 10.78
C LYS A 67 2.54 -20.34 10.73
N ILE A 68 3.15 -20.42 9.55
CA ILE A 68 4.45 -19.79 9.30
C ILE A 68 4.21 -18.32 8.96
N GLU A 69 4.81 -17.43 9.72
CA GLU A 69 4.81 -16.01 9.50
C GLU A 69 6.22 -15.57 9.10
N TYR A 70 6.30 -14.70 8.12
CA TYR A 70 7.53 -14.10 7.64
C TYR A 70 7.67 -12.71 8.23
N TRP A 71 8.89 -12.32 8.59
CA TRP A 71 9.15 -11.01 9.20
C TRP A 71 10.57 -10.52 8.90
N LEU A 72 10.80 -9.22 9.08
CA LEU A 72 12.10 -8.57 8.91
C LEU A 72 12.62 -8.06 10.25
N SER A 73 13.94 -8.13 10.45
CA SER A 73 14.58 -7.38 11.54
C SER A 73 14.60 -5.90 11.15
N HIS A 74 13.65 -5.13 11.69
CA HIS A 74 13.51 -3.70 11.38
C HIS A 74 14.79 -2.94 11.65
N GLU A 75 15.48 -3.19 12.76
CA GLU A 75 16.73 -2.54 13.14
C GLU A 75 17.79 -2.65 12.05
N ARG A 76 18.06 -3.85 11.56
CA ARG A 76 19.05 -4.08 10.51
C ARG A 76 18.67 -3.43 9.17
N TRP A 77 17.38 -3.47 8.83
CA TRP A 77 16.91 -2.86 7.59
C TRP A 77 16.93 -1.34 7.65
N TRP A 78 16.60 -0.75 8.80
CA TRP A 78 16.66 0.70 8.98
C TRP A 78 18.09 1.20 8.98
N GLU A 79 19.00 0.49 9.62
CA GLU A 79 20.42 0.79 9.56
C GLU A 79 20.93 0.81 8.11
N PHE A 80 20.55 -0.19 7.31
CA PHE A 80 20.89 -0.27 5.89
C PHE A 80 20.26 0.86 5.06
N LEU A 81 18.98 1.14 5.23
CA LEU A 81 18.24 2.16 4.45
C LEU A 81 18.60 3.58 4.85
N SER A 82 18.93 3.83 6.12
CA SER A 82 19.29 5.13 6.64
C SER A 82 20.74 5.54 6.39
N ARG A 83 21.53 4.66 5.76
CA ARG A 83 22.96 4.87 5.56
C ARG A 83 23.71 5.22 6.86
N GLY A 84 23.29 4.65 7.98
CA GLY A 84 23.91 4.86 9.30
C GLY A 84 23.44 6.11 10.05
N SER A 85 22.51 6.90 9.53
CA SER A 85 21.93 8.05 10.23
C SER A 85 20.55 7.69 10.78
N ILE A 86 20.49 7.16 12.01
CA ILE A 86 19.26 6.58 12.60
C ILE A 86 18.41 7.60 13.36
N THR A 87 18.84 8.85 13.50
CA THR A 87 18.34 9.73 14.55
C THR A 87 16.89 10.18 14.43
N ASP A 88 16.19 10.00 13.29
CA ASP A 88 14.79 10.48 13.18
C ASP A 88 13.93 9.79 12.12
N ILE A 89 14.23 8.56 11.73
CA ILE A 89 13.42 7.90 10.70
C ILE A 89 12.18 7.28 11.34
N LYS A 90 11.03 7.91 11.13
CA LYS A 90 9.75 7.29 11.45
C LYS A 90 9.55 6.05 10.60
N ARG A 91 9.05 4.97 11.22
CA ARG A 91 8.65 3.77 10.48
C ARG A 91 7.68 4.14 9.37
N PRO A 92 7.91 3.72 8.11
CA PRO A 92 6.96 3.98 7.05
C PRO A 92 5.64 3.26 7.33
N VAL A 93 4.56 3.85 6.88
CA VAL A 93 3.23 3.27 6.96
C VAL A 93 2.92 2.58 5.63
N TRP A 94 2.29 1.41 5.70
CA TRP A 94 1.78 0.75 4.51
C TRP A 94 0.66 1.57 3.89
N ILE A 95 0.76 1.81 2.59
CA ILE A 95 -0.30 2.46 1.81
C ILE A 95 -0.94 1.39 0.93
N ASP A 96 -2.24 1.18 1.08
CA ASP A 96 -3.02 0.36 0.15
C ASP A 96 -3.23 1.12 -1.17
N TRP A 97 -2.28 0.95 -2.09
CA TRP A 97 -2.29 1.61 -3.39
C TRP A 97 -3.51 1.25 -4.23
N ILE A 98 -4.07 0.04 -4.06
CA ILE A 98 -5.26 -0.40 -4.81
C ILE A 98 -6.47 0.40 -4.36
N ALA A 99 -6.67 0.52 -3.04
CA ALA A 99 -7.74 1.34 -2.49
C ALA A 99 -7.56 2.81 -2.87
N LEU A 100 -6.33 3.33 -2.80
CA LEU A 100 -6.01 4.71 -3.17
C LEU A 100 -6.33 5.01 -4.64
N TYR A 101 -5.86 4.17 -5.58
CA TYR A 101 -6.15 4.38 -7.00
C TYR A 101 -7.63 4.21 -7.33
N SER A 102 -8.33 3.30 -6.67
CA SER A 102 -9.78 3.16 -6.81
C SER A 102 -10.52 4.43 -6.38
N ALA A 103 -10.15 4.99 -5.24
CA ALA A 103 -10.71 6.24 -4.73
C ALA A 103 -10.43 7.42 -5.67
N LEU A 104 -9.19 7.56 -6.16
CA LEU A 104 -8.83 8.59 -7.12
C LEU A 104 -9.59 8.45 -8.44
N SER A 105 -9.77 7.23 -8.93
CA SER A 105 -10.53 6.95 -10.15
C SER A 105 -12.01 7.33 -10.00
N GLN A 106 -12.60 7.04 -8.84
CA GLN A 106 -13.98 7.43 -8.53
C GLN A 106 -14.13 8.93 -8.45
N LEU A 107 -13.20 9.63 -7.79
CA LEU A 107 -13.20 11.08 -7.71
C LEU A 107 -13.07 11.70 -9.10
N TRP A 108 -12.15 11.20 -9.93
CA TRP A 108 -11.97 11.67 -11.30
C TRP A 108 -13.22 11.49 -12.14
N ALA A 109 -13.85 10.31 -12.12
CA ALA A 109 -15.08 10.05 -12.85
C ALA A 109 -16.21 10.99 -12.43
N THR A 110 -16.35 11.26 -11.12
CA THR A 110 -17.36 12.21 -10.61
C THR A 110 -17.08 13.64 -11.08
N LEU A 111 -15.82 14.07 -11.09
CA LEU A 111 -15.44 15.40 -11.58
C LEU A 111 -15.68 15.53 -13.08
N ASP A 112 -15.37 14.50 -13.85
CA ASP A 112 -15.61 14.46 -15.30
C ASP A 112 -17.09 14.56 -15.64
N GLU A 113 -17.95 13.79 -14.95
CA GLU A 113 -19.40 13.89 -15.07
C GLU A 113 -19.92 15.30 -14.73
N MET A 114 -19.37 15.95 -13.70
CA MET A 114 -19.77 17.30 -13.29
C MET A 114 -19.27 18.39 -14.24
N SER A 115 -18.24 18.10 -15.04
CA SER A 115 -17.71 19.04 -16.05
C SER A 115 -18.59 19.10 -17.30
N GLY A 116 -19.49 18.12 -17.49
CA GLY A 116 -20.44 18.11 -18.61
C GLY A 116 -21.44 19.27 -18.61
N GLU A 117 -21.86 19.71 -19.80
CA GLU A 117 -22.85 20.75 -19.97
C GLU A 117 -24.22 20.25 -19.45
N GLY A 118 -24.85 21.01 -18.54
CA GLY A 118 -26.23 20.79 -18.12
C GLY A 118 -26.45 20.54 -16.61
N MET A 119 -25.42 20.39 -15.83
CA MET A 119 -25.56 20.23 -14.38
C MET A 119 -25.53 21.61 -13.68
N SER A 120 -26.60 21.94 -12.95
CA SER A 120 -26.65 23.18 -12.16
C SER A 120 -25.71 23.08 -10.94
N ASP A 121 -25.20 24.23 -10.46
CA ASP A 121 -24.35 24.30 -9.27
C ASP A 121 -25.02 23.73 -8.02
N TYR A 122 -26.35 23.84 -7.95
CA TYR A 122 -27.16 23.26 -6.90
C TYR A 122 -27.05 21.72 -6.85
N MET A 123 -26.96 21.06 -8.00
CA MET A 123 -26.81 19.60 -8.08
C MET A 123 -25.37 19.13 -7.93
N ARG A 124 -24.39 19.97 -8.29
CA ARG A 124 -22.95 19.66 -8.18
C ARG A 124 -22.51 19.54 -6.74
N SER A 125 -22.97 20.42 -5.87
CA SER A 125 -22.52 20.50 -4.47
C SER A 125 -22.84 19.26 -3.64
N PRO A 126 -24.08 18.71 -3.62
CA PRO A 126 -24.36 17.46 -2.93
C PRO A 126 -23.59 16.27 -3.49
N ARG A 127 -23.52 16.16 -4.83
CA ARG A 127 -22.85 15.03 -5.49
C ARG A 127 -21.35 15.01 -5.19
N LEU A 128 -20.70 16.18 -5.15
CA LEU A 128 -19.30 16.28 -4.74
C LEU A 128 -19.10 15.90 -3.28
N ARG A 129 -20.00 16.32 -2.40
CA ARG A 129 -19.97 15.96 -0.98
C ARG A 129 -20.06 14.45 -0.80
N ASP A 130 -21.03 13.79 -1.42
CA ASP A 130 -21.23 12.34 -1.32
C ASP A 130 -20.01 11.59 -1.87
N CYS A 131 -19.43 12.07 -2.95
CA CYS A 131 -18.21 11.53 -3.51
C CYS A 131 -17.04 11.68 -2.52
N LEU A 132 -16.84 12.86 -1.94
CA LEU A 132 -15.76 13.12 -0.98
C LEU A 132 -15.91 12.32 0.31
N GLU A 133 -17.14 12.09 0.80
CA GLU A 133 -17.40 11.21 1.94
C GLU A 133 -17.03 9.75 1.63
N SER A 134 -17.45 9.25 0.47
CA SER A 134 -17.11 7.90 0.00
C SER A 134 -15.60 7.73 -0.18
N VAL A 135 -14.95 8.64 -0.91
CA VAL A 135 -13.52 8.64 -1.17
C VAL A 135 -12.71 8.83 0.12
N GLY A 136 -13.18 9.69 1.04
CA GLY A 136 -12.55 9.93 2.33
C GLY A 136 -12.40 8.66 3.17
N SER A 137 -13.41 7.80 3.17
CA SER A 137 -13.35 6.50 3.85
C SER A 137 -12.30 5.56 3.26
N GLU A 138 -12.15 5.57 1.93
CA GLU A 138 -11.11 4.79 1.24
C GLU A 138 -9.70 5.33 1.48
N PHE A 139 -9.52 6.65 1.49
CA PHE A 139 -8.24 7.28 1.85
C PHE A 139 -7.83 6.93 3.29
N SER A 140 -8.74 7.03 4.25
CA SER A 140 -8.46 6.65 5.64
C SER A 140 -8.10 5.17 5.75
N ARG A 141 -8.78 4.30 4.99
CA ARG A 141 -8.47 2.87 4.94
C ARG A 141 -7.14 2.57 4.26
N SER A 142 -6.70 3.40 3.30
CA SER A 142 -5.39 3.27 2.66
C SER A 142 -4.22 3.74 3.55
N GLY A 143 -4.49 4.27 4.74
CA GLY A 143 -3.47 4.77 5.65
C GLY A 143 -3.10 6.24 5.44
N LEU A 144 -3.82 6.95 4.57
CA LEU A 144 -3.65 8.38 4.36
C LEU A 144 -4.64 9.18 5.20
N ASP A 145 -4.14 10.10 6.00
CA ASP A 145 -4.96 11.05 6.75
C ASP A 145 -5.17 12.32 5.92
N ILE A 146 -6.37 12.46 5.36
CA ILE A 146 -6.78 13.66 4.58
C ILE A 146 -7.48 14.72 5.44
N THR A 147 -7.61 14.51 6.75
CA THR A 147 -8.27 15.48 7.64
C THR A 147 -7.50 16.78 7.77
N SER A 148 -6.23 16.80 7.35
CA SER A 148 -5.33 17.96 7.38
C SER A 148 -5.35 18.79 6.07
N VAL A 149 -6.27 18.54 5.14
CA VAL A 149 -6.37 19.38 3.94
C VAL A 149 -6.83 20.78 4.35
N PRO A 150 -6.01 21.82 4.16
CA PRO A 150 -6.39 23.18 4.50
C PRO A 150 -7.51 23.63 3.55
N GLY A 151 -8.72 23.78 4.03
CA GLY A 151 -9.85 24.16 3.19
C GLY A 151 -11.15 24.41 3.93
N LYS A 152 -11.18 24.22 5.26
CA LYS A 152 -12.41 24.44 6.04
C LYS A 152 -12.65 25.88 6.50
N ASP A 153 -11.71 26.80 6.27
CA ASP A 153 -11.78 28.17 6.78
C ASP A 153 -11.73 29.24 5.69
N VAL A 154 -12.33 28.98 4.52
CA VAL A 154 -12.63 30.08 3.60
C VAL A 154 -14.06 30.55 3.93
N SER A 155 -14.20 31.37 4.95
CA SER A 155 -15.36 32.23 5.10
C SER A 155 -15.41 33.18 3.89
N PRO A 156 -16.55 33.31 3.20
CA PRO A 156 -16.66 34.33 2.17
C PRO A 156 -16.49 35.69 2.86
N GLN A 157 -15.44 36.40 2.48
CA GLN A 157 -15.34 37.82 2.80
C GLN A 157 -16.34 38.53 1.90
N GLU A 158 -17.26 39.28 2.53
CA GLU A 158 -18.19 40.23 1.91
C GLU A 158 -17.47 41.31 1.07
#